data_947da5cdd474c2b3361922caf5cc1b09
#
_entry.id   947da5cdd474c2b3361922caf5cc1b09
#
_cell.length_a   1.000
_cell.length_b   1.000
_cell.length_c   1.000
_cell.angle_alpha   90.00
_cell.angle_beta   90.00
_cell.angle_gamma   90.00
#
_symmetry.space_group_name_H-M   'P 1'
#
loop_
_entity.id
_entity.type
_entity.pdbx_description
1 polymer ?
#
loop_
_entity_poly.entity_id
_entity_poly.type
_entity_poly.pdbx_seq_one_letter_code
_entity_poly.pdbx_strand_id
1 'polypeptide(L)'
;MTNQTASTLDELLDRNSEIHALKSVREMKPVAGFELPVYPPTYFGVPGYAIAKIDDNGGNVVVLDSVASSANRIERQFKEDERIKDLHPQVTVVFKGEGGDYEYNVLDVGHRIADASVRASSLSGLIQKAFEAAMGGNHAEIARLCPAALLFGVWDSRVTQHKKQRAMRSEIMARDVSPLDGPKQYFATVHKDTGQDLSLIHI
;
A
#
# COMPACT_ATOMS: atom_id res chain seq x y z
N MET A 1 20.92 -20.35 -4.03
CA MET A 1 20.24 -19.41 -3.10
C MET A 1 18.83 -19.87 -2.67
N THR A 2 18.31 -20.94 -3.17
CA THR A 2 16.89 -21.35 -3.01
C THR A 2 16.57 -22.11 -1.72
N ASN A 3 17.47 -22.90 -1.17
CA ASN A 3 17.14 -23.72 0.01
C ASN A 3 17.12 -22.95 1.35
N GLN A 4 17.93 -21.94 1.50
CA GLN A 4 18.02 -21.19 2.77
C GLN A 4 16.83 -20.26 3.00
N THR A 5 16.27 -19.71 1.93
CA THR A 5 15.09 -18.82 2.00
C THR A 5 13.81 -19.61 2.30
N ALA A 6 13.69 -20.83 1.74
CA ALA A 6 12.53 -21.68 2.01
C ALA A 6 12.51 -22.15 3.47
N SER A 7 13.64 -22.60 4.02
CA SER A 7 13.72 -23.01 5.42
C SER A 7 13.41 -21.87 6.40
N THR A 8 13.81 -20.63 6.08
CA THR A 8 13.53 -19.46 6.92
C THR A 8 12.06 -19.05 6.89
N LEU A 9 11.36 -19.25 5.76
CA LEU A 9 9.91 -19.00 5.69
C LEU A 9 9.12 -20.08 6.46
N ASP A 10 9.52 -21.32 6.35
CA ASP A 10 8.90 -22.42 7.11
C ASP A 10 9.07 -22.22 8.62
N GLU A 11 10.26 -21.77 9.05
CA GLU A 11 10.52 -21.39 10.43
C GLU A 11 9.67 -20.21 10.90
N LEU A 12 9.48 -19.18 10.06
CA LEU A 12 8.61 -18.03 10.38
C LEU A 12 7.14 -18.45 10.53
N LEU A 13 6.70 -19.47 9.81
CA LEU A 13 5.34 -19.99 9.84
C LEU A 13 5.10 -20.99 10.99
N ASP A 14 6.14 -21.51 11.61
CA ASP A 14 6.01 -22.37 12.78
C ASP A 14 5.54 -21.57 14.00
N ARG A 15 4.45 -22.04 14.63
CA ARG A 15 3.87 -21.38 15.84
C ARG A 15 4.80 -21.39 17.04
N ASN A 16 5.78 -22.31 17.09
CA ASN A 16 6.75 -22.43 18.15
C ASN A 16 8.08 -21.73 17.83
N SER A 17 8.16 -21.07 16.68
CA SER A 17 9.36 -20.36 16.27
C SER A 17 9.60 -19.12 17.13
N GLU A 18 10.86 -18.86 17.44
CA GLU A 18 11.30 -17.61 18.05
C GLU A 18 11.49 -16.49 17.02
N ILE A 19 11.34 -16.78 15.73
CA ILE A 19 11.44 -15.80 14.64
C ILE A 19 10.09 -15.10 14.50
N HIS A 20 10.03 -13.83 14.87
CA HIS A 20 8.81 -13.04 14.80
C HIS A 20 8.71 -12.16 13.54
N ALA A 21 9.83 -11.91 12.85
CA ALA A 21 9.85 -11.12 11.63
C ALA A 21 11.11 -11.39 10.80
N LEU A 22 10.96 -11.22 9.49
CA LEU A 22 12.08 -11.17 8.54
C LEU A 22 12.26 -9.73 8.07
N LYS A 23 13.51 -9.24 8.11
CA LYS A 23 13.89 -7.92 7.62
C LYS A 23 14.92 -8.06 6.50
N SER A 24 14.63 -7.47 5.35
CA SER A 24 15.59 -7.30 4.27
C SER A 24 15.87 -5.82 4.05
N VAL A 25 17.12 -5.44 4.00
CA VAL A 25 17.57 -4.09 3.66
C VAL A 25 18.48 -4.17 2.46
N ARG A 26 18.20 -3.35 1.45
CA ARG A 26 19.00 -3.28 0.24
C ARG A 26 19.34 -1.84 -0.08
N GLU A 27 20.59 -1.59 -0.37
CA GLU A 27 21.01 -0.34 -0.96
C GLU A 27 20.60 -0.30 -2.43
N MET A 28 20.03 0.82 -2.84
CA MET A 28 19.54 1.03 -4.19
C MET A 28 20.25 2.22 -4.81
N LYS A 29 20.42 2.18 -6.13
CA LYS A 29 20.96 3.28 -6.91
C LYS A 29 19.86 3.87 -7.78
N PRO A 30 19.78 5.21 -7.91
CA PRO A 30 18.88 5.82 -8.89
C PRO A 30 19.22 5.33 -10.30
N VAL A 31 18.20 5.00 -11.09
CA VAL A 31 18.40 4.55 -12.50
C VAL A 31 19.13 5.61 -13.32
N ALA A 32 18.85 6.88 -13.06
CA ALA A 32 19.48 8.01 -13.72
C ALA A 32 20.88 8.37 -13.17
N GLY A 33 21.39 7.62 -12.19
CA GLY A 33 22.66 7.92 -11.52
C GLY A 33 22.49 8.87 -10.32
N PHE A 34 23.55 8.99 -9.51
CA PHE A 34 23.55 9.87 -8.33
C PHE A 34 23.68 11.36 -8.67
N GLU A 35 24.05 11.65 -9.90
CA GLU A 35 24.23 13.03 -10.39
C GLU A 35 22.90 13.76 -10.60
N LEU A 36 21.79 13.01 -10.71
CA LEU A 36 20.49 13.59 -10.93
C LEU A 36 19.64 13.60 -9.65
N PRO A 37 18.83 14.66 -9.46
CA PRO A 37 17.98 14.76 -8.29
C PRO A 37 16.89 13.68 -8.25
N VAL A 38 16.52 13.30 -7.05
CA VAL A 38 15.31 12.51 -6.80
C VAL A 38 14.19 13.42 -6.31
N TYR A 39 12.96 13.08 -6.66
CA TYR A 39 11.77 13.87 -6.31
C TYR A 39 10.89 13.06 -5.36
N PRO A 40 10.98 13.28 -4.04
CA PRO A 40 10.11 12.63 -3.07
C PRO A 40 8.65 13.05 -3.25
N PRO A 41 7.68 12.24 -2.78
CA PRO A 41 6.29 12.66 -2.75
C PRO A 41 6.10 13.89 -1.85
N THR A 42 5.16 14.74 -2.25
CA THR A 42 4.72 15.89 -1.46
C THR A 42 3.46 15.54 -0.67
N TYR A 43 3.29 16.17 0.49
CA TYR A 43 2.13 15.94 1.35
C TYR A 43 1.37 17.25 1.58
N PHE A 44 0.04 17.17 1.60
CA PHE A 44 -0.80 18.32 1.88
C PHE A 44 -0.45 18.91 3.25
N GLY A 45 -0.33 20.23 3.31
CA GLY A 45 0.00 20.96 4.55
C GLY A 45 1.46 20.92 4.97
N VAL A 46 2.33 20.21 4.23
CA VAL A 46 3.77 20.20 4.48
C VAL A 46 4.47 21.07 3.43
N PRO A 47 5.10 22.20 3.81
CA PRO A 47 5.81 23.03 2.86
C PRO A 47 7.07 22.31 2.34
N GLY A 48 7.11 22.04 1.03
CA GLY A 48 8.21 21.33 0.38
C GLY A 48 8.19 19.82 0.65
N TYR A 49 9.37 19.23 0.81
CA TYR A 49 9.51 17.79 1.07
C TYR A 49 9.54 17.50 2.57
N ALA A 50 8.94 16.38 2.97
CA ALA A 50 8.94 15.91 4.35
C ALA A 50 10.30 15.27 4.70
N ILE A 51 11.31 16.08 4.94
CA ILE A 51 12.63 15.63 5.36
C ILE A 51 12.63 15.55 6.89
N ALA A 52 12.84 14.36 7.43
CA ALA A 52 12.92 14.12 8.87
C ALA A 52 14.37 14.01 9.34
N LYS A 53 14.67 14.56 10.52
CA LYS A 53 15.97 14.33 11.19
C LYS A 53 16.00 12.92 11.78
N ILE A 54 17.14 12.25 11.67
CA ILE A 54 17.34 10.91 12.24
C ILE A 54 18.03 11.02 13.60
N ASP A 55 19.00 11.94 13.73
CA ASP A 55 19.82 12.13 14.92
C ASP A 55 20.24 13.59 15.08
N ASP A 56 20.91 13.88 16.20
CA ASP A 56 21.41 15.21 16.52
C ASP A 56 22.68 15.59 15.73
N ASN A 57 23.31 14.64 15.04
CA ASN A 57 24.53 14.87 14.24
C ASN A 57 24.21 15.36 12.81
N GLY A 58 22.94 15.59 12.51
CA GLY A 58 22.52 16.16 11.24
C GLY A 58 22.11 15.14 10.19
N GLY A 59 22.11 13.84 10.50
CA GLY A 59 21.56 12.81 9.63
C GLY A 59 20.07 13.05 9.36
N ASN A 60 19.65 12.86 8.13
CA ASN A 60 18.26 13.05 7.74
C ASN A 60 17.77 11.95 6.80
N VAL A 61 16.46 11.87 6.64
CA VAL A 61 15.79 10.89 5.78
C VAL A 61 14.58 11.50 5.10
N VAL A 62 14.35 11.09 3.86
CA VAL A 62 13.11 11.36 3.14
C VAL A 62 12.56 10.08 2.56
N VAL A 63 11.25 9.91 2.62
CA VAL A 63 10.55 8.77 2.01
C VAL A 63 10.41 9.04 0.53
N LEU A 64 10.96 8.16 -0.30
CA LEU A 64 10.80 8.19 -1.77
C LEU A 64 9.59 7.37 -2.21
N ASP A 65 9.33 6.25 -1.53
CA ASP A 65 8.16 5.41 -1.73
C ASP A 65 7.59 4.98 -0.41
N SER A 66 6.36 5.39 -0.15
CA SER A 66 5.70 5.09 1.12
C SER A 66 5.24 3.64 1.20
N VAL A 67 5.01 3.16 2.44
CA VAL A 67 4.46 1.83 2.68
C VAL A 67 3.13 1.59 1.95
N ALA A 68 2.28 2.59 1.86
CA ALA A 68 1.01 2.49 1.14
C ALA A 68 1.22 2.41 -0.38
N SER A 69 2.07 3.27 -0.93
CA SER A 69 2.40 3.26 -2.36
C SER A 69 3.07 1.94 -2.78
N SER A 70 4.01 1.46 -1.96
CA SER A 70 4.66 0.16 -2.19
C SER A 70 3.66 -1.00 -2.18
N ALA A 71 2.72 -1.00 -1.22
CA ALA A 71 1.66 -2.01 -1.16
C ALA A 71 0.82 -2.02 -2.44
N ASN A 72 0.35 -0.85 -2.90
CA ASN A 72 -0.46 -0.74 -4.12
C ASN A 72 0.27 -1.29 -5.36
N ARG A 73 1.58 -1.04 -5.47
CA ARG A 73 2.37 -1.59 -6.58
C ARG A 73 2.54 -3.10 -6.53
N ILE A 74 2.69 -3.67 -5.33
CA ILE A 74 2.77 -5.12 -5.16
C ILE A 74 1.40 -5.76 -5.43
N GLU A 75 0.30 -5.15 -4.98
CA GLU A 75 -1.05 -5.64 -5.23
C GLU A 75 -1.38 -5.71 -6.71
N ARG A 76 -0.89 -4.76 -7.49
CA ARG A 76 -1.05 -4.77 -8.94
C ARG A 76 -0.45 -6.03 -9.58
N GLN A 77 0.64 -6.58 -9.02
CA GLN A 77 1.25 -7.80 -9.52
C GLN A 77 0.33 -9.02 -9.37
N PHE A 78 -0.52 -9.07 -8.34
CA PHE A 78 -1.53 -10.13 -8.21
C PHE A 78 -2.61 -10.10 -9.29
N LYS A 79 -2.68 -9.04 -10.08
CA LYS A 79 -3.57 -8.94 -11.25
C LYS A 79 -2.84 -9.21 -12.55
N GLU A 80 -1.62 -8.74 -12.69
CA GLU A 80 -0.90 -8.61 -13.95
C GLU A 80 0.19 -9.69 -14.16
N ASP A 81 0.80 -10.20 -13.09
CA ASP A 81 1.88 -11.19 -13.22
C ASP A 81 1.33 -12.60 -13.28
N GLU A 82 1.46 -13.24 -14.45
CA GLU A 82 1.00 -14.59 -14.74
C GLU A 82 1.54 -15.65 -13.77
N ARG A 83 2.67 -15.39 -13.10
CA ARG A 83 3.28 -16.32 -12.14
C ARG A 83 2.59 -16.36 -10.80
N ILE A 84 1.88 -15.29 -10.43
CA ILE A 84 1.30 -15.12 -9.08
C ILE A 84 -0.17 -14.71 -9.07
N LYS A 85 -0.77 -14.39 -10.23
CA LYS A 85 -2.17 -13.96 -10.30
C LYS A 85 -3.15 -15.00 -9.71
N ASP A 86 -2.84 -16.28 -9.84
CA ASP A 86 -3.66 -17.37 -9.32
C ASP A 86 -3.57 -17.53 -7.79
N LEU A 87 -2.61 -16.85 -7.15
CA LEU A 87 -2.49 -16.84 -5.69
C LEU A 87 -3.50 -15.89 -5.01
N HIS A 88 -4.19 -15.07 -5.79
CA HIS A 88 -5.16 -14.09 -5.27
C HIS A 88 -6.48 -14.19 -6.04
N PRO A 89 -7.62 -14.36 -5.34
CA PRO A 89 -8.93 -14.33 -5.98
C PRO A 89 -9.16 -13.00 -6.71
N GLN A 90 -9.61 -13.07 -7.95
CA GLN A 90 -9.94 -11.89 -8.75
C GLN A 90 -11.39 -11.47 -8.48
N VAL A 91 -11.63 -10.83 -7.35
CA VAL A 91 -12.97 -10.35 -6.97
C VAL A 91 -13.23 -9.03 -7.68
N THR A 92 -14.27 -9.04 -8.52
CA THR A 92 -14.70 -7.90 -9.30
C THR A 92 -16.08 -7.42 -8.83
N VAL A 93 -16.23 -6.12 -8.70
CA VAL A 93 -17.52 -5.47 -8.42
C VAL A 93 -18.01 -4.80 -9.70
N VAL A 94 -19.26 -5.13 -10.08
CA VAL A 94 -19.92 -4.56 -11.23
C VAL A 94 -21.03 -3.63 -10.75
N PHE A 95 -20.98 -2.37 -11.16
CA PHE A 95 -22.07 -1.42 -10.97
C PHE A 95 -22.85 -1.27 -12.26
N LYS A 96 -24.14 -1.45 -12.15
CA LYS A 96 -25.08 -1.19 -13.24
C LYS A 96 -25.58 0.25 -13.14
N GLY A 97 -25.29 1.05 -14.15
CA GLY A 97 -25.70 2.45 -14.22
C GLY A 97 -26.43 2.79 -15.50
N GLU A 98 -27.17 3.89 -15.53
CA GLU A 98 -27.86 4.38 -16.71
C GLU A 98 -26.93 4.72 -17.87
N GLY A 99 -25.65 5.00 -17.59
CA GLY A 99 -24.59 5.29 -18.58
C GLY A 99 -23.77 4.08 -19.00
N GLY A 100 -24.11 2.88 -18.54
CA GLY A 100 -23.38 1.63 -18.77
C GLY A 100 -22.88 0.99 -17.48
N ASP A 101 -22.38 -0.22 -17.61
CA ASP A 101 -21.83 -0.98 -16.49
C ASP A 101 -20.37 -0.55 -16.22
N TYR A 102 -20.06 -0.34 -14.95
CA TYR A 102 -18.68 -0.07 -14.47
C TYR A 102 -18.19 -1.26 -13.68
N GLU A 103 -16.98 -1.69 -13.99
CA GLU A 103 -16.35 -2.84 -13.36
C GLU A 103 -14.98 -2.46 -12.80
N TYR A 104 -14.65 -2.94 -11.59
CA TYR A 104 -13.33 -2.82 -11.01
C TYR A 104 -13.00 -3.99 -10.09
N ASN A 105 -11.71 -4.30 -9.99
CA ASN A 105 -11.20 -5.30 -9.09
C ASN A 105 -11.03 -4.72 -7.68
N VAL A 106 -11.25 -5.52 -6.64
CA VAL A 106 -11.09 -5.09 -5.23
C VAL A 106 -9.65 -4.66 -4.89
N LEU A 107 -8.67 -5.05 -5.68
CA LEU A 107 -7.28 -4.60 -5.54
C LEU A 107 -7.04 -3.19 -6.10
N ASP A 108 -7.99 -2.62 -6.85
CA ASP A 108 -7.91 -1.25 -7.37
C ASP A 108 -8.48 -0.21 -6.41
N VAL A 109 -9.15 -0.64 -5.34
CA VAL A 109 -9.77 0.28 -4.37
C VAL A 109 -8.97 0.38 -3.08
N GLY A 110 -8.98 1.56 -2.47
CA GLY A 110 -8.11 1.89 -1.35
C GLY A 110 -8.27 1.04 -0.10
N HIS A 111 -9.48 0.51 0.12
CA HIS A 111 -9.80 -0.29 1.32
C HIS A 111 -10.06 -1.77 1.02
N ARG A 112 -9.72 -2.24 -0.20
CA ARG A 112 -9.85 -3.64 -0.60
C ARG A 112 -11.28 -4.14 -0.36
N ILE A 113 -11.47 -5.34 0.23
CA ILE A 113 -12.78 -5.88 0.56
C ILE A 113 -13.57 -5.07 1.62
N ALA A 114 -12.93 -4.16 2.33
CA ALA A 114 -13.60 -3.24 3.25
C ALA A 114 -14.04 -1.93 2.61
N ASP A 115 -13.75 -1.74 1.31
CA ASP A 115 -14.17 -0.55 0.58
C ASP A 115 -15.69 -0.38 0.57
N ALA A 116 -16.13 0.86 0.59
CA ALA A 116 -17.56 1.19 0.64
C ALA A 116 -18.35 0.58 -0.52
N SER A 117 -17.76 0.58 -1.70
CA SER A 117 -18.36 0.04 -2.91
C SER A 117 -18.53 -1.48 -2.84
N VAL A 118 -17.52 -2.18 -2.33
CA VAL A 118 -17.59 -3.63 -2.11
C VAL A 118 -18.63 -3.96 -1.02
N ARG A 119 -18.66 -3.16 0.03
CA ARG A 119 -19.66 -3.29 1.12
C ARG A 119 -21.09 -2.98 0.67
N ALA A 120 -21.28 -2.23 -0.40
CA ALA A 120 -22.61 -1.98 -1.01
C ALA A 120 -23.04 -3.07 -2.00
N SER A 121 -22.18 -4.04 -2.30
CA SER A 121 -22.45 -5.13 -3.24
C SER A 121 -23.17 -6.31 -2.59
N SER A 122 -23.55 -7.30 -3.39
CA SER A 122 -24.12 -8.57 -2.92
C SER A 122 -23.20 -9.36 -1.99
N LEU A 123 -21.90 -9.05 -1.96
CA LEU A 123 -20.92 -9.66 -1.05
C LEU A 123 -20.97 -9.11 0.37
N SER A 124 -21.74 -8.05 0.63
CA SER A 124 -21.76 -7.35 1.92
C SER A 124 -21.93 -8.27 3.13
N GLY A 125 -22.90 -9.17 3.07
CA GLY A 125 -23.19 -10.12 4.17
C GLY A 125 -22.07 -11.15 4.38
N LEU A 126 -21.42 -11.61 3.32
CA LEU A 126 -20.28 -12.52 3.39
C LEU A 126 -19.07 -11.83 4.02
N ILE A 127 -18.79 -10.61 3.58
CA ILE A 127 -17.68 -9.79 4.08
C ILE A 127 -17.89 -9.45 5.56
N GLN A 128 -19.12 -9.10 5.96
CA GLN A 128 -19.43 -8.83 7.36
C GLN A 128 -19.11 -10.03 8.24
N LYS A 129 -19.59 -11.23 7.88
CA LYS A 129 -19.30 -12.47 8.60
C LYS A 129 -17.80 -12.77 8.67
N ALA A 130 -17.05 -12.49 7.59
CA ALA A 130 -15.61 -12.65 7.57
C ALA A 130 -14.91 -11.74 8.58
N PHE A 131 -15.33 -10.49 8.70
CA PHE A 131 -14.78 -9.56 9.70
C PHE A 131 -15.21 -9.90 11.12
N GLU A 132 -16.46 -10.35 11.34
CA GLU A 132 -16.93 -10.83 12.64
C GLU A 132 -16.11 -12.05 13.12
N ALA A 133 -15.85 -13.00 12.24
CA ALA A 133 -14.97 -14.14 12.53
C ALA A 133 -13.53 -13.69 12.85
N ALA A 134 -13.02 -12.69 12.12
CA ALA A 134 -11.68 -12.15 12.34
C ALA A 134 -11.53 -11.44 13.70
N MET A 135 -12.60 -10.84 14.23
CA MET A 135 -12.61 -10.29 15.59
C MET A 135 -12.35 -11.39 16.64
N GLY A 136 -12.82 -12.60 16.39
CA GLY A 136 -12.54 -13.79 17.19
C GLY A 136 -11.20 -14.49 16.87
N GLY A 137 -10.36 -13.89 16.02
CA GLY A 137 -9.06 -14.44 15.64
C GLY A 137 -9.09 -15.38 14.42
N ASN A 138 -10.26 -15.69 13.87
CA ASN A 138 -10.37 -16.53 12.67
C ASN A 138 -10.34 -15.67 11.39
N HIS A 139 -9.21 -15.66 10.71
CA HIS A 139 -8.98 -14.88 9.48
C HIS A 139 -9.17 -15.69 8.19
N ALA A 140 -9.66 -16.94 8.27
CA ALA A 140 -9.72 -17.84 7.11
C ALA A 140 -10.60 -17.29 5.97
N GLU A 141 -11.75 -16.69 6.28
CA GLU A 141 -12.63 -16.13 5.26
C GLU A 141 -12.02 -14.87 4.60
N ILE A 142 -11.34 -14.01 5.37
CA ILE A 142 -10.60 -12.89 4.79
C ILE A 142 -9.50 -13.40 3.87
N ALA A 143 -8.77 -14.46 4.28
CA ALA A 143 -7.73 -15.06 3.45
C ALA A 143 -8.28 -15.64 2.14
N ARG A 144 -9.48 -16.21 2.16
CA ARG A 144 -10.13 -16.74 0.95
C ARG A 144 -10.63 -15.64 0.01
N LEU A 145 -11.16 -14.56 0.56
CA LEU A 145 -11.73 -13.47 -0.24
C LEU A 145 -10.67 -12.50 -0.77
N CYS A 146 -9.67 -12.18 0.05
CA CYS A 146 -8.65 -11.19 -0.27
C CYS A 146 -7.41 -11.39 0.59
N PRO A 147 -6.50 -12.30 0.24
CA PRO A 147 -5.23 -12.50 0.94
C PRO A 147 -4.43 -11.21 1.10
N ALA A 148 -4.49 -10.30 0.12
CA ALA A 148 -3.84 -8.98 0.17
C ALA A 148 -4.29 -8.16 1.39
N ALA A 149 -5.53 -8.34 1.86
CA ALA A 149 -6.01 -7.68 3.07
C ALA A 149 -5.25 -8.10 4.33
N LEU A 150 -4.75 -9.33 4.40
CA LEU A 150 -3.91 -9.81 5.50
C LEU A 150 -2.46 -9.37 5.34
N LEU A 151 -1.94 -9.34 4.11
CA LEU A 151 -0.58 -8.91 3.83
C LEU A 151 -0.39 -7.41 4.08
N PHE A 152 -1.26 -6.57 3.54
CA PHE A 152 -1.11 -5.12 3.55
C PHE A 152 -1.99 -4.40 4.57
N GLY A 153 -2.80 -5.15 5.30
CA GLY A 153 -3.71 -4.63 6.30
C GLY A 153 -5.07 -4.28 5.72
N VAL A 154 -6.08 -4.28 6.58
CA VAL A 154 -7.44 -3.89 6.25
C VAL A 154 -8.13 -3.31 7.46
N TRP A 155 -9.04 -2.36 7.24
CA TRP A 155 -9.85 -1.76 8.26
C TRP A 155 -11.30 -1.63 7.79
N ASP A 156 -12.19 -2.39 8.41
CA ASP A 156 -13.64 -2.21 8.22
C ASP A 156 -14.16 -1.09 9.14
N SER A 157 -14.01 0.15 8.71
CA SER A 157 -14.40 1.33 9.47
C SER A 157 -15.91 1.55 9.55
N ARG A 158 -16.70 0.85 8.74
CA ARG A 158 -18.13 1.13 8.57
C ARG A 158 -19.04 0.27 9.41
N VAL A 159 -18.70 -1.00 9.60
CA VAL A 159 -19.60 -1.96 10.26
C VAL A 159 -18.97 -2.53 11.53
N THR A 160 -17.91 -3.32 11.40
CA THR A 160 -17.34 -4.04 12.56
C THR A 160 -16.29 -3.24 13.35
N GLN A 161 -15.78 -2.15 12.80
CA GLN A 161 -14.64 -1.37 13.31
C GLN A 161 -13.35 -2.21 13.45
N HIS A 162 -13.34 -3.44 12.94
CA HIS A 162 -12.20 -4.33 13.03
C HIS A 162 -11.05 -3.85 12.15
N LYS A 163 -9.86 -3.81 12.73
CA LYS A 163 -8.62 -3.43 12.05
C LYS A 163 -7.62 -4.57 12.12
N LYS A 164 -7.24 -5.11 10.97
CA LYS A 164 -6.13 -6.05 10.86
C LYS A 164 -4.88 -5.30 10.40
N GLN A 165 -3.85 -5.35 11.21
CA GLN A 165 -2.56 -4.77 10.87
C GLN A 165 -1.90 -5.55 9.73
N ARG A 166 -1.08 -4.86 8.95
CA ARG A 166 -0.31 -5.45 7.85
C ARG A 166 0.71 -6.45 8.36
N ALA A 167 0.87 -7.56 7.66
CA ALA A 167 1.94 -8.52 7.89
C ALA A 167 3.22 -8.14 7.11
N MET A 168 3.08 -7.40 6.01
CA MET A 168 4.19 -6.99 5.16
C MET A 168 4.31 -5.48 5.09
N ARG A 169 5.54 -4.98 5.16
CA ARG A 169 5.89 -3.58 5.01
C ARG A 169 7.08 -3.46 4.06
N SER A 170 6.96 -2.59 3.07
CA SER A 170 8.05 -2.18 2.19
C SER A 170 8.02 -0.67 2.02
N GLU A 171 9.18 -0.07 1.97
CA GLU A 171 9.33 1.37 1.75
C GLU A 171 10.72 1.66 1.16
N ILE A 172 10.85 2.75 0.41
CA ILE A 172 12.13 3.25 -0.10
C ILE A 172 12.39 4.60 0.52
N MET A 173 13.58 4.76 1.10
CA MET A 173 14.02 5.98 1.75
C MET A 173 15.37 6.42 1.20
N ALA A 174 15.56 7.73 1.03
CA ALA A 174 16.89 8.31 0.85
C ALA A 174 17.38 8.90 2.17
N ARG A 175 18.66 8.70 2.46
CA ARG A 175 19.35 9.24 3.65
C ARG A 175 20.32 10.31 3.25
N ASP A 176 20.62 11.20 4.19
CA ASP A 176 21.62 12.27 4.06
C ASP A 176 21.37 13.12 2.79
N VAL A 177 20.09 13.49 2.60
CA VAL A 177 19.64 14.27 1.46
C VAL A 177 19.86 15.75 1.69
N SER A 178 20.27 16.46 0.62
CA SER A 178 20.34 17.91 0.59
C SER A 178 19.26 18.44 -0.36
N PRO A 179 18.41 19.39 0.07
CA PRO A 179 17.51 20.08 -0.84
C PRO A 179 18.30 20.81 -1.92
N LEU A 180 17.85 20.72 -3.16
CA LEU A 180 18.41 21.53 -4.24
C LEU A 180 17.95 22.98 -4.10
N ASP A 181 18.88 23.91 -4.30
CA ASP A 181 18.55 25.32 -4.48
C ASP A 181 17.95 25.54 -5.87
N GLY A 182 16.78 26.16 -5.91
CA GLY A 182 16.10 26.46 -7.18
C GLY A 182 14.60 26.34 -7.13
N PRO A 183 13.90 26.63 -8.24
CA PRO A 183 12.45 26.52 -8.33
C PRO A 183 12.06 25.06 -8.11
N LYS A 184 11.25 24.82 -7.10
CA LYS A 184 10.71 23.50 -6.78
C LYS A 184 9.68 23.17 -7.86
N GLN A 185 9.96 22.20 -8.71
CA GLN A 185 9.17 21.90 -9.91
C GLN A 185 7.78 21.31 -9.63
N TYR A 186 7.52 20.87 -8.41
CA TYR A 186 6.27 20.16 -8.08
C TYR A 186 5.62 20.76 -6.84
N PHE A 187 5.27 22.04 -6.91
CA PHE A 187 4.28 22.59 -5.98
C PHE A 187 2.89 22.35 -6.53
N ALA A 188 1.99 21.87 -5.67
CA ALA A 188 0.58 22.01 -5.92
C ALA A 188 0.27 23.51 -6.12
N THR A 189 0.10 23.93 -7.35
CA THR A 189 -0.36 25.28 -7.67
C THR A 189 -1.87 25.24 -7.67
N VAL A 190 -2.46 25.90 -6.69
CA VAL A 190 -3.89 26.25 -6.76
C VAL A 190 -4.02 27.20 -7.94
N HIS A 191 -4.84 26.86 -8.92
CA HIS A 191 -5.12 27.76 -10.04
C HIS A 191 -5.81 28.99 -9.47
N LYS A 192 -5.17 30.16 -9.60
CA LYS A 192 -5.63 31.41 -8.96
C LYS A 192 -7.05 31.82 -9.41
N ASP A 193 -7.44 31.41 -10.62
CA ASP A 193 -8.72 31.80 -11.21
C ASP A 193 -9.88 30.85 -10.89
N THR A 194 -9.60 29.58 -10.57
CA THR A 194 -10.62 28.56 -10.35
C THR A 194 -10.65 28.03 -8.92
N GLY A 195 -9.64 28.30 -8.10
CA GLY A 195 -9.49 27.73 -6.78
C GLY A 195 -9.30 26.20 -6.77
N GLN A 196 -9.13 25.57 -7.94
CA GLN A 196 -8.92 24.14 -8.04
C GLN A 196 -7.47 23.78 -7.75
N ASP A 197 -7.31 22.81 -6.86
CA ASP A 197 -6.01 22.18 -6.58
C ASP A 197 -5.66 21.22 -7.72
N LEU A 198 -4.73 21.61 -8.57
CA LEU A 198 -4.26 20.79 -9.68
C LEU A 198 -3.43 19.58 -9.23
N SER A 199 -3.10 19.45 -7.93
CA SER A 199 -2.43 18.27 -7.39
C SER A 199 -3.32 17.02 -7.38
N LEU A 200 -4.62 17.17 -7.58
CA LEU A 200 -5.59 16.07 -7.69
C LEU A 200 -5.72 15.49 -9.10
N ILE A 201 -5.01 16.03 -10.09
CA ILE A 201 -4.95 15.42 -11.42
C ILE A 201 -3.97 14.24 -11.34
N HIS A 202 -4.51 13.09 -10.98
CA HIS A 202 -3.80 11.82 -11.16
C HIS A 202 -3.80 11.48 -12.65
N ILE A 203 -2.62 11.47 -13.25
CA ILE A 203 -2.37 10.90 -14.59
C ILE A 203 -2.26 9.38 -14.42
#